data_7d9a4751283a13ff9cf3d740a3b31edf
#
_entry.id   7d9a4751283a13ff9cf3d740a3b31edf
#
_cell.length_a   1.000
_cell.length_b   1.000
_cell.length_c   1.000
_cell.angle_alpha   90.00
_cell.angle_beta   90.00
_cell.angle_gamma   90.00
#
_symmetry.space_group_name_H-M   'P 1'
#
loop_
_entity.id
_entity.type
_entity.pdbx_description
1 polymer ?
#
loop_
_entity_poly.entity_id
_entity_poly.type
_entity_poly.pdbx_seq_one_letter_code
_entity_poly.pdbx_strand_id
1 'polypeptide(L)'
;MADIQTECAYQKQPTIFQNKKRVLLGETGKEKLPRYYKNIGLGFKTPKEAIEGTYIDKKCPFTGNVSIRGRILSGVVTKMKMQRTFVIRRDYLHYIRKYNRFEKRHRNMSVHLSPCFRDVQIGDISHSGRVSAPEQDSALQRAQGHQGCRHQEAVPEVLSLDIGLLPTMK
;
A
#
# COMPACT_ATOMS: atom_id res chain seq x y z
N MET A 1 11.49 6.28 21.33
CA MET A 1 12.40 6.68 20.23
C MET A 1 13.47 5.63 19.92
N ALA A 2 13.90 4.81 20.88
CA ALA A 2 14.91 3.76 20.66
C ALA A 2 14.50 2.71 19.62
N ASP A 3 13.21 2.40 19.49
CA ASP A 3 12.71 1.33 18.64
C ASP A 3 12.66 1.64 17.14
N ILE A 4 12.90 2.91 16.74
CA ILE A 4 12.87 3.33 15.33
C ILE A 4 14.24 3.17 14.69
N GLN A 5 15.31 3.35 15.45
CA GLN A 5 16.69 3.29 15.00
C GLN A 5 17.26 1.87 15.15
N THR A 6 16.67 0.89 14.46
CA THR A 6 17.10 -0.52 14.47
C THR A 6 18.17 -0.82 13.44
N GLU A 7 18.36 0.05 12.45
CA GLU A 7 19.34 -0.08 11.37
C GLU A 7 20.53 0.87 11.60
N CYS A 8 21.67 0.58 10.95
CA CYS A 8 22.86 1.45 11.02
C CYS A 8 22.60 2.86 10.43
N ALA A 9 21.72 2.97 9.44
CA ALA A 9 21.33 4.23 8.84
C ALA A 9 20.34 5.01 9.73
N TYR A 10 20.52 6.33 9.82
CA TYR A 10 19.57 7.17 10.54
C TYR A 10 18.21 7.21 9.83
N GLN A 11 17.19 6.65 10.49
CA GLN A 11 15.84 6.55 9.99
C GLN A 11 15.07 7.84 10.26
N LYS A 12 14.80 8.62 9.22
CA LYS A 12 14.00 9.85 9.28
C LYS A 12 13.22 10.07 8.00
N GLN A 13 12.18 10.88 8.07
CA GLN A 13 11.50 11.37 6.88
C GLN A 13 12.24 12.62 6.35
N PRO A 14 12.75 12.62 5.10
CA PRO A 14 13.56 13.74 4.59
C PRO A 14 12.74 15.01 4.37
N THR A 15 11.43 14.93 4.25
CA THR A 15 10.52 16.06 4.00
C THR A 15 10.20 16.87 5.24
N ILE A 16 10.54 16.37 6.44
CA ILE A 16 10.21 17.01 7.71
C ILE A 16 11.45 17.61 8.35
N PHE A 17 11.32 18.87 8.76
CA PHE A 17 12.33 19.56 9.55
C PHE A 17 12.15 19.22 11.04
N GLN A 18 13.10 18.48 11.61
CA GLN A 18 13.03 17.99 12.99
C GLN A 18 13.67 18.90 14.02
N ASN A 19 14.53 19.84 13.60
CA ASN A 19 15.33 20.70 14.51
C ASN A 19 14.61 21.98 14.93
N LYS A 20 13.33 22.12 14.67
CA LYS A 20 12.56 23.28 15.12
C LYS A 20 12.46 23.26 16.64
N LYS A 21 12.77 24.40 17.28
CA LYS A 21 12.53 24.59 18.72
C LYS A 21 11.02 24.41 18.99
N ARG A 22 10.70 23.61 19.99
CA ARG A 22 9.33 23.37 20.43
C ARG A 22 9.08 24.13 21.71
N VAL A 23 7.97 24.83 21.75
CA VAL A 23 7.49 25.47 22.99
C VAL A 23 6.74 24.38 23.76
N LEU A 24 7.13 24.14 24.99
CA LEU A 24 6.36 23.31 25.92
C LEU A 24 5.10 24.09 26.29
N LEU A 25 4.00 23.78 25.66
CA LEU A 25 2.69 24.36 25.98
C LEU A 25 2.01 23.48 27.04
N GLY A 26 2.09 23.87 28.33
CA GLY A 26 1.32 23.35 29.44
C GLY A 26 1.56 21.87 29.77
N GLU A 27 0.69 21.30 30.62
CA GLU A 27 0.75 19.91 31.10
C GLU A 27 0.56 18.83 30.03
N THR A 28 0.10 19.17 28.84
CA THR A 28 -0.04 18.27 27.69
C THR A 28 1.16 18.26 26.77
N GLY A 29 2.29 18.80 27.20
CA GLY A 29 3.45 19.23 26.43
C GLY A 29 4.36 18.17 25.82
N LYS A 30 3.85 17.01 25.43
CA LYS A 30 4.56 16.13 24.50
C LYS A 30 4.02 16.37 23.09
N GLU A 31 4.46 17.46 22.45
CA GLU A 31 4.28 17.59 21.02
C GLU A 31 4.88 16.36 20.34
N LYS A 32 4.00 15.61 19.66
CA LYS A 32 4.44 14.54 18.78
C LYS A 32 5.30 15.13 17.68
N LEU A 33 6.36 14.42 17.29
CA LEU A 33 7.16 14.81 16.13
C LEU A 33 6.24 14.95 14.91
N PRO A 34 6.38 16.02 14.11
CA PRO A 34 5.59 16.16 12.91
C PRO A 34 5.84 14.95 12.00
N ARG A 35 4.79 14.43 11.40
CA ARG A 35 4.86 13.31 10.49
C ARG A 35 4.31 13.70 9.13
N TYR A 36 5.07 13.40 8.09
CA TYR A 36 4.62 13.59 6.72
C TYR A 36 3.73 12.44 6.28
N TYR A 37 2.59 12.77 5.76
CA TYR A 37 1.71 11.83 5.06
C TYR A 37 1.03 12.53 3.89
N LYS A 38 0.62 11.78 2.91
CA LYS A 38 -0.09 12.29 1.72
C LYS A 38 -1.29 11.44 1.39
N ASN A 39 -2.26 12.05 0.71
CA ASN A 39 -3.39 11.34 0.12
C ASN A 39 -3.01 10.90 -1.30
N ILE A 40 -3.26 9.64 -1.63
CA ILE A 40 -2.93 9.08 -2.94
C ILE A 40 -3.97 9.47 -4.00
N GLY A 41 -5.22 9.68 -3.60
CA GLY A 41 -6.35 9.82 -4.52
C GLY A 41 -6.87 8.48 -5.01
N LEU A 42 -7.61 8.49 -6.12
CA LEU A 42 -8.19 7.28 -6.75
C LEU A 42 -9.06 6.43 -5.80
N GLY A 43 -9.76 7.05 -4.83
CA GLY A 43 -10.61 6.37 -3.87
C GLY A 43 -9.86 5.69 -2.72
N PHE A 44 -8.53 5.75 -2.66
CA PHE A 44 -7.75 5.23 -1.53
C PHE A 44 -7.81 6.20 -0.34
N LYS A 45 -8.15 5.67 0.83
CA LYS A 45 -8.12 6.42 2.09
C LYS A 45 -6.80 6.20 2.79
N THR A 46 -6.25 7.26 3.39
CA THR A 46 -5.03 7.15 4.21
C THR A 46 -5.37 6.46 5.53
N PRO A 47 -4.71 5.33 5.87
CA PRO A 47 -4.94 4.64 7.14
C PRO A 47 -4.51 5.51 8.34
N LYS A 48 -5.17 5.34 9.47
CA LYS A 48 -4.81 6.04 10.73
C LYS A 48 -3.39 5.70 11.18
N GLU A 49 -2.96 4.45 11.01
CA GLU A 49 -1.59 4.01 11.31
C GLU A 49 -0.54 4.74 10.49
N ALA A 50 -0.87 5.18 9.28
CA ALA A 50 0.04 5.98 8.47
C ALA A 50 0.18 7.41 9.01
N ILE A 51 -0.88 7.99 9.58
CA ILE A 51 -0.89 9.34 10.14
C ILE A 51 -0.25 9.36 11.53
N GLU A 52 -0.63 8.44 12.40
CA GLU A 52 -0.25 8.41 13.82
C GLU A 52 0.98 7.54 14.10
N GLY A 53 1.35 6.68 13.15
CA GLY A 53 2.44 5.72 13.29
C GLY A 53 3.81 6.40 13.40
N THR A 54 4.78 5.61 13.85
CA THR A 54 6.18 6.04 14.02
C THR A 54 7.14 5.35 13.06
N TYR A 55 6.66 4.45 12.22
CA TYR A 55 7.47 3.70 11.27
C TYR A 55 8.06 4.61 10.17
N ILE A 56 9.24 4.26 9.72
CA ILE A 56 9.90 4.93 8.58
C ILE A 56 10.01 3.92 7.44
N ASP A 57 9.31 4.19 6.35
CA ASP A 57 9.35 3.38 5.16
C ASP A 57 9.34 4.28 3.90
N LYS A 58 10.47 4.30 3.20
CA LYS A 58 10.63 5.12 1.98
C LYS A 58 9.71 4.66 0.85
N LYS A 59 9.30 3.40 0.86
CA LYS A 59 8.44 2.78 -0.17
C LYS A 59 6.95 2.81 0.20
N CYS A 60 6.59 3.33 1.38
CA CYS A 60 5.20 3.47 1.76
C CYS A 60 4.48 4.45 0.84
N PRO A 61 3.31 4.11 0.29
CA PRO A 61 2.58 4.99 -0.62
C PRO A 61 2.03 6.25 0.08
N PHE A 62 1.82 6.20 1.39
CA PHE A 62 1.26 7.30 2.18
C PHE A 62 2.31 8.19 2.83
N THR A 63 3.37 7.60 3.34
CA THR A 63 4.42 8.32 4.11
C THR A 63 5.77 8.39 3.39
N GLY A 64 5.95 7.61 2.33
CA GLY A 64 7.15 7.61 1.52
C GLY A 64 7.12 8.63 0.39
N ASN A 65 8.25 8.76 -0.29
CA ASN A 65 8.38 9.62 -1.47
C ASN A 65 8.20 8.81 -2.76
N VAL A 66 7.04 8.16 -2.90
CA VAL A 66 6.70 7.36 -4.08
C VAL A 66 5.40 7.84 -4.68
N SER A 67 5.30 7.79 -6.00
CA SER A 67 4.08 8.12 -6.74
C SER A 67 3.56 6.88 -7.45
N ILE A 68 2.29 6.57 -7.20
CA ILE A 68 1.61 5.48 -7.89
C ILE A 68 1.13 6.00 -9.23
N ARG A 69 1.60 5.36 -10.29
CA ARG A 69 1.19 5.66 -11.66
C ARG A 69 1.11 4.39 -12.49
N GLY A 70 0.32 4.41 -13.53
CA GLY A 70 0.09 3.25 -14.37
C GLY A 70 -1.09 2.41 -13.87
N ARG A 71 -1.05 1.13 -14.15
CA ARG A 71 -2.16 0.22 -13.85
C ARG A 71 -2.15 -0.19 -12.39
N ILE A 72 -3.32 -0.16 -11.77
CA ILE A 72 -3.57 -0.76 -10.47
C ILE A 72 -4.04 -2.19 -10.72
N LEU A 73 -3.39 -3.14 -10.08
CA LEU A 73 -3.63 -4.56 -10.26
C LEU A 73 -4.20 -5.14 -8.97
N SER A 74 -5.21 -5.99 -9.09
CA SER A 74 -5.75 -6.77 -7.98
C SER A 74 -5.21 -8.19 -7.99
N GLY A 75 -5.01 -8.78 -6.82
CA GLY A 75 -4.56 -10.15 -6.67
C GLY A 75 -4.80 -10.68 -5.26
N VAL A 76 -4.76 -11.99 -5.12
CA VAL A 76 -4.96 -12.68 -3.84
C VAL A 76 -3.61 -12.92 -3.18
N VAL A 77 -3.48 -12.60 -1.89
CA VAL A 77 -2.27 -12.81 -1.09
C VAL A 77 -2.04 -14.31 -0.90
N THR A 78 -0.86 -14.81 -1.27
CA THR A 78 -0.53 -16.23 -1.17
C THR A 78 0.61 -16.53 -0.19
N LYS A 79 1.58 -15.64 -0.05
CA LYS A 79 2.74 -15.83 0.84
C LYS A 79 3.13 -14.54 1.52
N MET A 80 3.44 -14.62 2.82
CA MET A 80 3.82 -13.48 3.66
C MET A 80 5.08 -13.74 4.49
N LYS A 81 6.00 -14.58 4.00
CA LYS A 81 7.19 -14.97 4.75
C LYS A 81 8.33 -13.94 4.71
N MET A 82 8.24 -12.95 3.83
CA MET A 82 9.28 -11.93 3.63
C MET A 82 8.98 -10.70 4.48
N GLN A 83 10.02 -10.01 4.93
CA GLN A 83 9.87 -8.74 5.63
C GLN A 83 9.45 -7.63 4.66
N ARG A 84 8.40 -6.89 5.01
CA ARG A 84 7.83 -5.78 4.20
C ARG A 84 7.51 -6.15 2.75
N THR A 85 7.31 -7.44 2.47
CA THR A 85 7.01 -7.92 1.11
C THR A 85 6.15 -9.16 1.19
N PHE A 86 5.12 -9.21 0.38
CA PHE A 86 4.26 -10.36 0.23
C PHE A 86 4.12 -10.75 -1.24
N VAL A 87 3.59 -11.94 -1.49
CA VAL A 87 3.39 -12.45 -2.84
C VAL A 87 1.89 -12.53 -3.11
N ILE A 88 1.47 -11.89 -4.19
CA ILE A 88 0.11 -11.99 -4.70
C ILE A 88 0.05 -12.91 -5.91
N ARG A 89 -1.06 -13.62 -6.03
CA ARG A 89 -1.42 -14.42 -7.20
C ARG A 89 -2.50 -13.70 -7.99
N ARG A 90 -2.27 -13.55 -9.28
CA ARG A 90 -3.26 -13.02 -10.22
C ARG A 90 -3.65 -14.12 -11.17
N ASP A 91 -4.92 -14.49 -11.16
CA ASP A 91 -5.48 -15.44 -12.10
C ASP A 91 -6.02 -14.69 -13.33
N TYR A 92 -5.81 -15.23 -14.50
CA TYR A 92 -6.30 -14.69 -15.75
C TYR A 92 -6.62 -15.80 -16.75
N LEU A 93 -7.47 -15.48 -17.71
CA LEU A 93 -7.81 -16.36 -18.80
C LEU A 93 -6.91 -16.06 -20.01
N HIS A 94 -6.27 -17.07 -20.53
CA HIS A 94 -5.48 -17.01 -21.74
C HIS A 94 -6.24 -17.67 -22.89
N TYR A 95 -6.44 -16.91 -23.97
CA TYR A 95 -7.12 -17.42 -25.15
C TYR A 95 -6.18 -18.19 -26.06
N ILE A 96 -6.51 -19.45 -26.40
CA ILE A 96 -5.75 -20.29 -27.32
C ILE A 96 -6.48 -20.28 -28.67
N ARG A 97 -5.92 -19.58 -29.64
CA ARG A 97 -6.50 -19.42 -30.97
C ARG A 97 -6.70 -20.76 -31.70
N LYS A 98 -5.76 -21.71 -31.55
CA LYS A 98 -5.84 -23.03 -32.20
C LYS A 98 -7.10 -23.82 -31.84
N TYR A 99 -7.55 -23.69 -30.59
CA TYR A 99 -8.68 -24.46 -30.08
C TYR A 99 -9.92 -23.58 -29.81
N ASN A 100 -9.82 -22.27 -30.04
CA ASN A 100 -10.87 -21.28 -29.75
C ASN A 100 -11.42 -21.40 -28.32
N ARG A 101 -10.54 -21.62 -27.35
CA ARG A 101 -10.90 -21.83 -25.94
C ARG A 101 -9.97 -21.05 -25.04
N PHE A 102 -10.42 -20.83 -23.81
CA PHE A 102 -9.64 -20.19 -22.75
C PHE A 102 -9.03 -21.24 -21.83
N GLU A 103 -7.78 -21.01 -21.44
CA GLU A 103 -7.14 -21.70 -20.34
C GLU A 103 -6.96 -20.79 -19.15
N LYS A 104 -7.10 -21.31 -17.95
CA LYS A 104 -6.84 -20.58 -16.72
C LYS A 104 -5.34 -20.59 -16.44
N ARG A 105 -4.74 -19.40 -16.37
CA ARG A 105 -3.35 -19.19 -15.99
C ARG A 105 -3.25 -18.28 -14.78
N HIS A 106 -2.13 -18.35 -14.09
CA HIS A 106 -1.84 -17.44 -12.99
C HIS A 106 -0.43 -16.88 -13.10
N ARG A 107 -0.24 -15.75 -12.46
CA ARG A 107 1.08 -15.13 -12.31
C ARG A 107 1.25 -14.66 -10.88
N ASN A 108 2.37 -15.04 -10.26
CA ASN A 108 2.75 -14.57 -8.94
C ASN A 108 3.59 -13.31 -9.07
N MET A 109 3.38 -12.37 -8.17
CA MET A 109 4.10 -11.09 -8.15
C MET A 109 4.47 -10.76 -6.71
N SER A 110 5.70 -10.28 -6.50
CA SER A 110 6.13 -9.75 -5.22
C SER A 110 5.72 -8.30 -5.10
N VAL A 111 5.12 -7.93 -3.99
CA VAL A 111 4.57 -6.60 -3.72
C VAL A 111 5.07 -6.10 -2.39
N HIS A 112 5.45 -4.82 -2.33
CA HIS A 112 5.83 -4.18 -1.06
C HIS A 112 4.62 -4.00 -0.16
N LEU A 113 4.74 -4.41 1.10
CA LEU A 113 3.74 -4.22 2.14
C LEU A 113 4.19 -3.12 3.09
N SER A 114 3.46 -2.03 3.14
CA SER A 114 3.73 -0.95 4.10
C SER A 114 3.39 -1.39 5.53
N PRO A 115 4.15 -0.97 6.55
CA PRO A 115 3.84 -1.24 7.95
C PRO A 115 2.51 -0.66 8.44
N CYS A 116 1.87 0.23 7.69
CA CYS A 116 0.53 0.72 8.04
C CYS A 116 -0.57 -0.33 7.90
N PHE A 117 -0.29 -1.42 7.17
CA PHE A 117 -1.23 -2.54 7.02
C PHE A 117 -0.79 -3.70 7.90
N ARG A 118 -1.35 -3.79 9.12
CA ARG A 118 -0.94 -4.81 10.12
C ARG A 118 -1.70 -6.13 9.99
N ASP A 119 -2.96 -6.06 9.57
CA ASP A 119 -3.91 -7.17 9.67
C ASP A 119 -4.05 -7.97 8.37
N VAL A 120 -3.06 -7.89 7.49
CA VAL A 120 -3.09 -8.62 6.22
C VAL A 120 -2.93 -10.11 6.45
N GLN A 121 -3.79 -10.92 5.84
CA GLN A 121 -3.79 -12.37 5.93
C GLN A 121 -3.65 -13.02 4.56
N ILE A 122 -3.25 -14.30 4.55
CA ILE A 122 -3.24 -15.11 3.34
C ILE A 122 -4.69 -15.35 2.91
N GLY A 123 -5.00 -15.08 1.63
CA GLY A 123 -6.35 -15.16 1.09
C GLY A 123 -6.97 -13.79 0.82
N ASP A 124 -6.44 -12.72 1.40
CA ASP A 124 -6.96 -11.37 1.19
C ASP A 124 -6.74 -10.89 -0.24
N ILE A 125 -7.66 -10.05 -0.69
CA ILE A 125 -7.54 -9.37 -1.98
C ILE A 125 -6.82 -8.05 -1.77
N SER A 126 -5.68 -7.87 -2.44
CA SER A 126 -4.91 -6.65 -2.38
C SER A 126 -4.90 -5.92 -3.73
N HIS A 127 -4.93 -4.60 -3.67
CA HIS A 127 -4.71 -3.73 -4.82
C HIS A 127 -3.28 -3.21 -4.81
N SER A 128 -2.55 -3.45 -5.87
CA SER A 128 -1.17 -3.00 -6.02
C SER A 128 -1.02 -2.03 -7.19
N GLY A 129 -0.38 -0.90 -6.96
CA GLY A 129 -0.06 0.08 -7.97
C GLY A 129 1.40 -0.01 -8.40
N ARG A 130 1.66 0.31 -9.66
CA ARG A 130 3.03 0.46 -10.16
C ARG A 130 3.59 1.79 -9.67
N VAL A 131 4.80 1.76 -9.15
CA VAL A 131 5.54 2.95 -8.71
C VAL A 131 6.63 3.27 -9.72
N SER A 132 6.88 4.57 -9.94
CA SER A 132 8.07 4.99 -10.69
C SER A 132 9.32 4.64 -9.87
N ALA A 133 10.25 3.90 -10.49
CA ALA A 133 11.56 3.69 -9.91
C ALA A 133 12.31 5.03 -9.81
N PRO A 134 13.02 5.33 -8.73
CA PRO A 134 14.02 6.37 -8.74
C PRO A 134 15.07 6.05 -9.80
N GLU A 135 15.58 7.08 -10.48
CA GLU A 135 16.33 6.96 -11.75
C GLU A 135 17.65 6.16 -11.71
N GLN A 136 18.13 5.73 -10.56
CA GLN A 136 19.50 5.22 -10.44
C GLN A 136 19.70 3.71 -10.32
N ASP A 137 18.65 2.88 -10.17
CA ASP A 137 18.83 1.43 -9.99
C ASP A 137 17.94 0.61 -10.94
N SER A 138 18.12 0.80 -12.24
CA SER A 138 17.21 0.27 -13.25
C SER A 138 17.22 -1.25 -13.46
N ALA A 139 18.25 -1.97 -13.04
CA ALA A 139 18.38 -3.41 -13.31
C ALA A 139 17.78 -4.30 -12.21
N LEU A 140 17.97 -3.97 -10.94
CA LEU A 140 17.47 -4.76 -9.79
C LEU A 140 16.00 -4.45 -9.45
N GLN A 141 15.51 -3.26 -9.80
CA GLN A 141 14.16 -2.82 -9.48
C GLN A 141 13.07 -3.32 -10.42
N ARG A 142 13.40 -3.86 -11.58
CA ARG A 142 12.39 -4.49 -12.46
C ARG A 142 11.67 -5.67 -11.82
N ALA A 143 12.27 -6.32 -10.84
CA ALA A 143 11.66 -7.42 -10.10
C ALA A 143 10.79 -6.97 -8.92
N GLN A 144 10.92 -5.72 -8.46
CA GLN A 144 10.23 -5.19 -7.26
C GLN A 144 9.16 -4.13 -7.56
N GLY A 145 8.77 -3.97 -8.79
CA GLY A 145 8.01 -2.82 -9.30
C GLY A 145 6.53 -2.73 -8.90
N HIS A 146 6.05 -3.51 -7.94
CA HIS A 146 4.66 -3.46 -7.51
C HIS A 146 4.59 -3.20 -6.02
N GLN A 147 3.86 -2.18 -5.63
CA GLN A 147 3.63 -1.83 -4.23
C GLN A 147 2.14 -1.97 -3.89
N GLY A 148 1.87 -2.58 -2.75
CA GLY A 148 0.51 -2.71 -2.23
C GLY A 148 0.01 -1.37 -1.70
N CYS A 149 -1.17 -0.96 -2.10
CA CYS A 149 -1.79 0.29 -1.69
C CYS A 149 -2.96 0.11 -0.76
N ARG A 150 -3.53 -1.06 -0.67
CA ARG A 150 -4.75 -1.28 0.09
C ARG A 150 -4.88 -2.73 0.51
N HIS A 151 -5.09 -2.94 1.79
CA HIS A 151 -5.79 -4.07 2.33
C HIS A 151 -7.29 -3.81 2.12
N GLN A 152 -7.94 -4.61 1.32
CA GLN A 152 -9.38 -4.81 1.48
C GLN A 152 -9.51 -5.97 2.46
N GLU A 153 -10.03 -5.68 3.65
CA GLU A 153 -10.76 -6.71 4.36
C GLU A 153 -11.68 -7.38 3.33
N ALA A 154 -11.80 -8.69 3.39
CA ALA A 154 -12.84 -9.40 2.68
C ALA A 154 -14.16 -8.81 3.19
N VAL A 155 -14.54 -7.68 2.64
CA VAL A 155 -15.90 -7.17 2.79
C VAL A 155 -16.72 -8.23 2.08
N PRO A 156 -17.59 -8.95 2.78
CA PRO A 156 -18.57 -9.77 2.11
C PRO A 156 -19.21 -8.83 1.08
N GLU A 157 -19.18 -9.22 -0.17
CA GLU A 157 -19.74 -8.55 -1.32
C GLU A 157 -20.91 -7.64 -0.97
N VAL A 158 -20.67 -6.39 -0.67
CA VAL A 158 -21.67 -5.34 -0.65
C VAL A 158 -21.06 -4.11 -1.29
N LEU A 159 -20.58 -4.30 -2.47
CA LEU A 159 -20.68 -3.33 -3.54
C LEU A 159 -21.57 -3.93 -4.62
N SER A 160 -22.73 -4.47 -4.23
CA SER A 160 -23.89 -4.32 -5.05
C SER A 160 -24.09 -2.81 -5.17
N LEU A 161 -23.93 -2.31 -6.38
CA LEU A 161 -24.54 -1.07 -6.80
C LEU A 161 -26.01 -1.21 -6.41
N ASP A 162 -26.40 -0.63 -5.27
CA ASP A 162 -27.78 -0.24 -5.04
C ASP A 162 -28.09 0.81 -6.10
N ILE A 163 -28.44 0.32 -7.28
CA ILE A 163 -29.27 1.04 -8.20
C ILE A 163 -30.58 1.21 -7.44
N GLY A 164 -30.69 2.36 -6.77
CA GLY A 164 -31.87 2.76 -6.04
C GLY A 164 -33.08 2.58 -6.95
N LEU A 165 -33.87 1.58 -6.67
CA LEU A 165 -35.23 1.50 -7.13
C LEU A 165 -35.94 2.74 -6.61
N LEU A 166 -36.19 3.67 -7.53
CA LEU A 166 -37.07 4.79 -7.33
C LEU A 166 -38.41 4.28 -6.75
N PRO A 167 -38.90 4.82 -5.63
CA PRO A 167 -40.20 4.47 -5.14
C PRO A 167 -41.22 4.90 -6.20
N THR A 168 -41.92 3.92 -6.75
CA THR A 168 -43.12 4.20 -7.55
C THR A 168 -44.10 4.91 -6.69
N MET A 169 -44.33 6.18 -6.96
CA MET A 169 -45.49 6.91 -6.44
C MET A 169 -46.78 6.23 -6.91
N LYS A 170 -47.58 5.84 -5.94
CA LYS A 170 -49.03 5.72 -6.10
C LYS A 170 -49.67 6.96 -5.53
#